data_40ac5e9a48580f5e25e7ea17d80f32ff
#
_entry.id   40ac5e9a48580f5e25e7ea17d80f32ff
#
_cell.length_a   1.000
_cell.length_b   1.000
_cell.length_c   1.000
_cell.angle_alpha   90.00
_cell.angle_beta   90.00
_cell.angle_gamma   90.00
#
_symmetry.space_group_name_H-M   'P 1'
#
loop_
_entity.id
_entity.type
_entity.pdbx_description
1 polymer ?
#
loop_
_entity_poly.entity_id
_entity_poly.type
_entity_poly.pdbx_seq_one_letter_code
_entity_poly.pdbx_strand_id
1 'polypeptide(L)'
;MVTTKHKVLSLILCIMLAVSAVCAGSMAVSAATGDTVYVRANNGWTNLYCYMWTDGAGNNATWPGQAMTKVEDDVYAYTVSGDFKNVIFNNGSGKQTGNLTYAGNGQIYDLSTGKWSAYSGTTLPTQATSATQATSSTKPTQAT
;
A
#
# COMPACT_ATOMS: atom_id res chain seq x y z
N MET A 1 -17.53 54.31 -24.58
CA MET A 1 -16.63 54.21 -23.42
C MET A 1 -16.94 53.00 -22.55
N VAL A 2 -17.25 51.83 -23.17
CA VAL A 2 -17.69 50.59 -22.46
C VAL A 2 -16.69 49.45 -22.65
N THR A 3 -15.71 49.52 -23.55
CA THR A 3 -14.84 48.40 -23.93
C THR A 3 -13.66 48.15 -23.00
N THR A 4 -13.27 49.11 -22.16
CA THR A 4 -12.09 48.97 -21.30
C THR A 4 -12.39 48.18 -20.01
N LYS A 5 -13.60 48.29 -19.49
CA LYS A 5 -13.99 47.59 -18.23
C LYS A 5 -14.08 46.07 -18.39
N HIS A 6 -14.56 45.60 -19.55
CA HIS A 6 -14.68 44.17 -19.82
C HIS A 6 -13.32 43.50 -20.06
N LYS A 7 -12.35 44.23 -20.61
CA LYS A 7 -10.97 43.70 -20.83
C LYS A 7 -10.22 43.55 -19.51
N VAL A 8 -10.40 44.48 -18.57
CA VAL A 8 -9.78 44.43 -17.24
C VAL A 8 -10.40 43.31 -16.40
N LEU A 9 -11.72 43.15 -16.47
CA LEU A 9 -12.43 42.08 -15.72
C LEU A 9 -12.07 40.70 -16.25
N SER A 10 -11.89 40.53 -17.57
CA SER A 10 -11.45 39.29 -18.18
C SER A 10 -9.99 38.94 -17.83
N LEU A 11 -9.12 39.95 -17.74
CA LEU A 11 -7.74 39.78 -17.35
C LEU A 11 -7.59 39.35 -15.88
N ILE A 12 -8.39 39.93 -14.97
CA ILE A 12 -8.43 39.59 -13.56
C ILE A 12 -8.99 38.16 -13.37
N LEU A 13 -9.99 37.75 -14.14
CA LEU A 13 -10.55 36.39 -14.09
C LEU A 13 -9.55 35.35 -14.59
N CYS A 14 -8.75 35.64 -15.63
CA CYS A 14 -7.66 34.76 -16.08
C CYS A 14 -6.53 34.63 -15.06
N ILE A 15 -6.21 35.67 -14.31
CA ILE A 15 -5.15 35.65 -13.29
C ILE A 15 -5.62 34.83 -12.06
N MET A 16 -6.89 34.86 -11.73
CA MET A 16 -7.44 34.04 -10.63
C MET A 16 -7.53 32.55 -10.97
N LEU A 17 -7.58 32.15 -12.24
CA LEU A 17 -7.56 30.75 -12.66
C LEU A 17 -6.15 30.15 -12.73
N ALA A 18 -5.09 30.97 -12.76
CA ALA A 18 -3.71 30.52 -12.90
C ALA A 18 -3.03 30.17 -11.56
N VAL A 19 -3.64 30.44 -10.41
CA VAL A 19 -3.04 30.20 -9.08
C VAL A 19 -3.48 28.87 -8.46
N SER A 20 -4.31 28.08 -9.13
CA SER A 20 -4.63 26.71 -8.72
C SER A 20 -3.69 25.66 -9.33
N ALA A 21 -2.41 25.95 -9.46
CA ALA A 21 -1.40 24.92 -9.54
C ALA A 21 -1.27 24.32 -8.13
N VAL A 22 -2.19 23.42 -7.80
CA VAL A 22 -2.05 22.52 -6.67
C VAL A 22 -0.73 21.79 -6.91
N CYS A 23 0.31 22.14 -6.15
CA CYS A 23 1.41 21.24 -5.89
C CYS A 23 0.79 19.96 -5.32
N ALA A 24 0.48 19.00 -6.18
CA ALA A 24 0.34 17.61 -5.79
C ALA A 24 1.76 17.16 -5.38
N GLY A 25 2.19 17.63 -4.22
CA GLY A 25 3.35 17.06 -3.55
C GLY A 25 3.03 15.59 -3.37
N SER A 26 3.76 14.73 -4.07
CA SER A 26 3.71 13.29 -3.81
C SER A 26 4.11 13.10 -2.36
N MET A 27 3.14 13.01 -1.47
CA MET A 27 3.37 12.56 -0.11
C MET A 27 3.87 11.13 -0.22
N ALA A 28 5.13 10.89 0.11
CA ALA A 28 5.64 9.53 0.20
C ALA A 28 4.82 8.82 1.28
N VAL A 29 4.01 7.85 0.86
CA VAL A 29 3.25 7.00 1.78
C VAL A 29 4.22 5.98 2.35
N SER A 30 4.24 5.83 3.68
CA SER A 30 4.93 4.74 4.36
C SER A 30 3.92 3.64 4.66
N ALA A 31 4.30 2.39 4.43
CA ALA A 31 3.50 1.24 4.83
C ALA A 31 3.44 1.17 6.36
N ALA A 32 2.30 0.78 6.91
CA ALA A 32 2.12 0.55 8.33
C ALA A 32 1.83 -0.93 8.60
N THR A 33 2.12 -1.38 9.82
CA THR A 33 1.78 -2.74 10.25
C THR A 33 0.27 -2.99 10.10
N GLY A 34 -0.09 -4.04 9.37
CA GLY A 34 -1.48 -4.39 9.08
C GLY A 34 -1.98 -3.91 7.72
N ASP A 35 -1.26 -3.03 7.04
CA ASP A 35 -1.55 -2.70 5.64
C ASP A 35 -1.46 -3.96 4.77
N THR A 36 -2.20 -3.98 3.68
CA THR A 36 -2.10 -5.05 2.70
C THR A 36 -1.68 -4.48 1.35
N VAL A 37 -0.63 -5.06 0.78
CA VAL A 37 -0.16 -4.77 -0.57
C VAL A 37 -0.44 -5.96 -1.48
N TYR A 38 -0.80 -5.67 -2.73
CA TYR A 38 -1.14 -6.68 -3.72
C TYR A 38 -0.22 -6.59 -4.93
N VAL A 39 -0.06 -7.72 -5.63
CA VAL A 39 0.62 -7.78 -6.92
C VAL A 39 -0.16 -8.68 -7.87
N ARG A 40 -0.32 -8.22 -9.11
CA ARG A 40 -0.89 -9.01 -10.21
C ARG A 40 0.24 -9.62 -11.02
N ALA A 41 0.32 -10.96 -11.01
CA ALA A 41 1.37 -11.74 -11.65
C ALA A 41 0.94 -12.29 -13.01
N ASN A 42 0.38 -11.45 -13.85
CA ASN A 42 -0.05 -11.78 -15.22
C ASN A 42 1.11 -12.06 -16.21
N ASN A 43 2.33 -12.16 -15.71
CA ASN A 43 3.55 -12.49 -16.44
C ASN A 43 4.01 -13.96 -16.25
N GLY A 44 3.16 -14.79 -15.63
CA GLY A 44 3.41 -16.21 -15.40
C GLY A 44 4.27 -16.55 -14.18
N TRP A 45 4.51 -15.60 -13.26
CA TRP A 45 5.15 -15.93 -11.99
C TRP A 45 4.15 -16.66 -11.07
N THR A 46 4.57 -17.78 -10.50
CA THR A 46 3.72 -18.65 -9.67
C THR A 46 4.05 -18.59 -8.18
N ASN A 47 5.28 -18.25 -7.85
CA ASN A 47 5.71 -18.02 -6.47
C ASN A 47 6.13 -16.56 -6.36
N LEU A 48 5.51 -15.82 -5.46
CA LEU A 48 5.82 -14.40 -5.26
C LEU A 48 6.27 -14.14 -3.84
N TYR A 49 7.24 -13.25 -3.75
CA TYR A 49 7.79 -12.74 -2.50
C TYR A 49 7.71 -11.21 -2.50
N CYS A 50 7.48 -10.66 -1.34
CA CYS A 50 7.47 -9.23 -1.08
C CYS A 50 8.65 -8.88 -0.17
N TYR A 51 9.59 -8.12 -0.70
CA TYR A 51 10.70 -7.57 0.05
C TYR A 51 10.46 -6.07 0.25
N MET A 52 10.37 -5.64 1.49
CA MET A 52 10.13 -4.23 1.82
C MET A 52 11.22 -3.71 2.74
N TRP A 53 11.57 -2.42 2.56
CA TRP A 53 12.58 -1.78 3.40
C TRP A 53 12.38 -0.28 3.50
N THR A 54 13.05 0.30 4.47
CA THR A 54 13.29 1.75 4.57
C THR A 54 14.79 1.94 4.75
N ASP A 55 15.37 2.83 3.96
CA ASP A 55 16.80 3.10 4.01
C ASP A 55 17.23 3.53 5.41
N GLY A 56 18.20 2.82 5.97
CA GLY A 56 18.70 3.04 7.32
C GLY A 56 17.81 2.57 8.48
N ALA A 57 16.62 2.00 8.20
CA ALA A 57 15.67 1.57 9.24
C ALA A 57 15.32 0.06 9.23
N GLY A 58 15.83 -0.70 8.26
CA GLY A 58 15.65 -2.15 8.20
C GLY A 58 14.68 -2.62 7.11
N ASN A 59 14.38 -3.92 7.13
CA ASN A 59 13.57 -4.63 6.14
C ASN A 59 12.58 -5.59 6.81
N ASN A 60 11.59 -6.07 6.04
CA ASN A 60 10.59 -7.03 6.53
C ASN A 60 11.13 -8.45 6.72
N ALA A 61 12.17 -8.83 6.01
CA ALA A 61 12.81 -10.14 6.09
C ALA A 61 14.15 -10.15 5.33
N THR A 62 14.92 -11.22 5.47
CA THR A 62 16.05 -11.47 4.57
C THR A 62 15.55 -11.73 3.15
N TRP A 63 16.41 -11.44 2.15
CA TRP A 63 16.08 -11.73 0.75
C TRP A 63 15.71 -13.21 0.55
N PRO A 64 14.70 -13.55 -0.22
CA PRO A 64 13.89 -12.75 -1.14
C PRO A 64 12.71 -12.00 -0.51
N GLY A 65 12.58 -11.96 0.79
CA GLY A 65 11.47 -11.35 1.51
C GLY A 65 10.47 -12.40 1.99
N GLN A 66 9.25 -11.95 2.29
CA GLN A 66 8.17 -12.82 2.74
C GLN A 66 7.38 -13.37 1.56
N ALA A 67 7.01 -14.66 1.63
CA ALA A 67 6.12 -15.26 0.64
C ALA A 67 4.75 -14.60 0.67
N MET A 68 4.20 -14.31 -0.50
CA MET A 68 2.87 -13.74 -0.66
C MET A 68 1.82 -14.83 -0.76
N THR A 69 0.61 -14.53 -0.29
CA THR A 69 -0.54 -15.44 -0.36
C THR A 69 -1.32 -15.18 -1.64
N LYS A 70 -1.58 -16.23 -2.41
CA LYS A 70 -2.45 -16.14 -3.59
C LYS A 70 -3.89 -15.92 -3.14
N VAL A 71 -4.54 -14.86 -3.64
CA VAL A 71 -5.94 -14.50 -3.30
C VAL A 71 -6.89 -14.62 -4.48
N GLU A 72 -6.38 -14.52 -5.70
CA GLU A 72 -7.08 -14.75 -6.97
C GLU A 72 -6.14 -15.45 -7.96
N ASP A 73 -6.60 -15.79 -9.17
CA ASP A 73 -5.79 -16.58 -10.12
C ASP A 73 -4.43 -16.01 -10.43
N ASP A 74 -4.32 -14.70 -10.56
CA ASP A 74 -3.07 -13.98 -10.84
C ASP A 74 -2.72 -12.94 -9.77
N VAL A 75 -3.47 -12.88 -8.66
CA VAL A 75 -3.27 -11.87 -7.61
C VAL A 75 -2.74 -12.50 -6.33
N TYR A 76 -1.72 -11.87 -5.79
CA TYR A 76 -1.08 -12.23 -4.53
C TYR A 76 -1.10 -11.05 -3.58
N ALA A 77 -1.20 -11.34 -2.28
CA ALA A 77 -1.30 -10.35 -1.22
C ALA A 77 -0.25 -10.60 -0.14
N TYR A 78 0.21 -9.53 0.49
CA TYR A 78 1.08 -9.56 1.65
C TYR A 78 0.60 -8.55 2.69
N THR A 79 0.45 -9.02 3.95
CA THR A 79 0.16 -8.14 5.09
C THR A 79 1.47 -7.59 5.65
N VAL A 80 1.59 -6.29 5.64
CA VAL A 80 2.82 -5.57 6.02
C VAL A 80 3.06 -5.67 7.53
N SER A 81 4.31 -5.92 7.92
CA SER A 81 4.72 -6.15 9.31
C SER A 81 5.46 -4.98 9.96
N GLY A 82 5.54 -3.83 9.30
CA GLY A 82 6.27 -2.66 9.82
C GLY A 82 6.17 -1.45 8.90
N ASP A 83 6.89 -0.39 9.23
CA ASP A 83 6.90 0.85 8.48
C ASP A 83 7.96 0.81 7.37
N PHE A 84 7.51 0.60 6.13
CA PHE A 84 8.40 0.50 4.97
C PHE A 84 8.00 1.48 3.88
N LYS A 85 9.00 2.06 3.20
CA LYS A 85 8.81 3.03 2.11
C LYS A 85 9.01 2.42 0.73
N ASN A 86 9.75 1.33 0.65
CA ASN A 86 10.15 0.70 -0.61
C ASN A 86 9.71 -0.74 -0.65
N VAL A 87 9.48 -1.26 -1.86
CA VAL A 87 9.10 -2.65 -2.10
C VAL A 87 9.71 -3.19 -3.38
N ILE A 88 10.08 -4.47 -3.37
CA ILE A 88 10.39 -5.27 -4.54
C ILE A 88 9.50 -6.51 -4.51
N PHE A 89 8.82 -6.78 -5.62
CA PHE A 89 8.21 -8.08 -5.86
C PHE A 89 9.15 -8.96 -6.66
N ASN A 90 9.28 -10.22 -6.29
CA ASN A 90 10.15 -11.16 -6.98
C ASN A 90 9.58 -12.58 -6.95
N ASN A 91 10.14 -13.48 -7.77
CA ASN A 91 9.71 -14.87 -7.86
C ASN A 91 10.60 -15.85 -7.08
N GLY A 92 11.54 -15.37 -6.29
CA GLY A 92 12.50 -16.18 -5.54
C GLY A 92 13.57 -16.87 -6.38
N SER A 93 13.54 -16.72 -7.73
CA SER A 93 14.44 -17.42 -8.67
C SER A 93 15.09 -16.50 -9.71
N GLY A 94 15.40 -15.27 -9.32
CA GLY A 94 16.19 -14.32 -10.10
C GLY A 94 15.40 -13.33 -10.93
N LYS A 95 14.06 -13.40 -10.98
CA LYS A 95 13.21 -12.37 -11.60
C LYS A 95 12.62 -11.47 -10.53
N GLN A 96 12.69 -10.17 -10.75
CA GLN A 96 12.19 -9.18 -9.80
C GLN A 96 11.76 -7.89 -10.50
N THR A 97 10.96 -7.06 -9.81
CA THR A 97 10.73 -5.67 -10.20
C THR A 97 11.97 -4.83 -9.90
N GLY A 98 12.01 -3.61 -10.42
CA GLY A 98 12.89 -2.57 -9.86
C GLY A 98 12.50 -2.20 -8.43
N ASN A 99 13.25 -1.28 -7.84
CA ASN A 99 12.88 -0.66 -6.57
C ASN A 99 11.63 0.19 -6.79
N LEU A 100 10.56 -0.14 -6.10
CA LEU A 100 9.29 0.57 -6.17
C LEU A 100 9.08 1.35 -4.89
N THR A 101 8.51 2.54 -5.01
CA THR A 101 7.97 3.25 -3.84
C THR A 101 6.63 2.60 -3.46
N TYR A 102 6.43 2.34 -2.17
CA TYR A 102 5.15 1.82 -1.68
C TYR A 102 4.02 2.82 -1.96
N ALA A 103 2.92 2.34 -2.53
CA ALA A 103 1.85 3.22 -3.03
C ALA A 103 0.69 3.40 -2.04
N GLY A 104 0.68 2.65 -0.94
CA GLY A 104 -0.37 2.72 0.08
C GLY A 104 -1.11 1.42 0.32
N ASN A 105 -1.88 1.39 1.41
CA ASN A 105 -2.71 0.24 1.76
C ASN A 105 -3.76 -0.04 0.69
N GLY A 106 -3.97 -1.32 0.37
CA GLY A 106 -4.95 -1.74 -0.62
C GLY A 106 -4.57 -1.43 -2.07
N GLN A 107 -3.31 -1.09 -2.35
CA GLN A 107 -2.84 -0.90 -3.72
C GLN A 107 -2.31 -2.18 -4.33
N ILE A 108 -2.58 -2.37 -5.63
CA ILE A 108 -2.06 -3.48 -6.43
C ILE A 108 -1.06 -2.98 -7.46
N TYR A 109 0.09 -3.65 -7.55
CA TYR A 109 1.07 -3.44 -8.61
C TYR A 109 0.86 -4.47 -9.71
N ASP A 110 0.68 -4.02 -10.94
CA ASP A 110 0.52 -4.90 -12.10
C ASP A 110 1.87 -5.10 -12.79
N LEU A 111 2.35 -6.35 -12.82
CA LEU A 111 3.69 -6.70 -13.36
C LEU A 111 3.78 -6.53 -14.88
N SER A 112 2.66 -6.53 -15.61
CA SER A 112 2.68 -6.34 -17.07
C SER A 112 2.72 -4.88 -17.48
N THR A 113 2.05 -4.01 -16.71
CA THR A 113 1.97 -2.58 -17.02
C THR A 113 2.98 -1.75 -16.25
N GLY A 114 3.52 -2.28 -15.15
CA GLY A 114 4.43 -1.56 -14.25
C GLY A 114 3.75 -0.41 -13.50
N LYS A 115 2.46 -0.54 -13.18
CA LYS A 115 1.67 0.54 -12.56
C LYS A 115 0.96 0.10 -11.30
N TRP A 116 0.81 1.05 -10.38
CA TRP A 116 -0.04 0.92 -9.21
C TRP A 116 -1.48 1.34 -9.51
N SER A 117 -2.45 0.68 -8.87
CA SER A 117 -3.86 1.05 -8.86
C SER A 117 -4.54 0.57 -7.58
N ALA A 118 -5.73 1.09 -7.27
CA ALA A 118 -6.51 0.57 -6.15
C ALA A 118 -6.98 -0.86 -6.44
N TYR A 119 -6.87 -1.75 -5.45
CA TYR A 119 -7.36 -3.11 -5.53
C TYR A 119 -8.78 -3.20 -4.97
N SER A 120 -9.69 -3.85 -5.70
CA SER A 120 -11.10 -4.01 -5.33
C SER A 120 -11.59 -5.46 -5.35
N GLY A 121 -10.66 -6.42 -5.43
CA GLY A 121 -10.97 -7.86 -5.45
C GLY A 121 -11.01 -8.50 -4.06
N THR A 122 -10.71 -9.80 -4.00
CA THR A 122 -10.69 -10.59 -2.76
C THR A 122 -9.57 -10.15 -1.83
N THR A 123 -9.90 -9.75 -0.61
CA THR A 123 -8.93 -9.36 0.40
C THR A 123 -8.46 -10.56 1.23
N LEU A 124 -7.25 -10.47 1.81
CA LEU A 124 -6.84 -11.42 2.84
C LEU A 124 -7.80 -11.33 4.04
N PRO A 125 -8.17 -12.49 4.66
CA PRO A 125 -8.88 -12.46 5.93
C PRO A 125 -8.03 -11.68 6.94
N THR A 126 -8.60 -10.64 7.53
CA THR A 126 -7.97 -9.91 8.62
C THR A 126 -7.75 -10.90 9.76
N GLN A 127 -6.50 -11.18 10.15
CA GLN A 127 -6.24 -11.91 11.38
C GLN A 127 -6.84 -11.10 12.53
N ALA A 128 -7.95 -11.61 13.08
CA ALA A 128 -8.50 -11.07 14.30
C ALA A 128 -7.40 -11.15 15.35
N THR A 129 -6.96 -9.99 15.84
CA THR A 129 -6.08 -9.90 17.00
C THR A 129 -6.79 -10.63 18.13
N SER A 130 -6.28 -11.79 18.55
CA SER A 130 -6.82 -12.52 19.70
C SER A 130 -6.77 -11.60 20.90
N ALA A 131 -7.91 -11.00 21.22
CA ALA A 131 -8.10 -10.35 22.49
C ALA A 131 -7.89 -11.44 23.56
N THR A 132 -6.84 -11.28 24.35
CA THR A 132 -6.55 -12.11 25.51
C THR A 132 -7.77 -12.07 26.42
N GLN A 133 -8.54 -13.15 26.43
CA GLN A 133 -9.64 -13.32 27.35
C GLN A 133 -9.03 -13.51 28.73
N ALA A 134 -9.13 -12.49 29.57
CA ALA A 134 -8.82 -12.60 30.98
C ALA A 134 -9.82 -13.57 31.60
N THR A 135 -9.38 -14.79 31.89
CA THR A 135 -10.12 -15.75 32.68
C THR A 135 -10.19 -15.26 34.13
N SER A 136 -11.32 -14.68 34.49
CA SER A 136 -11.70 -14.46 35.89
C SER A 136 -11.94 -15.81 36.53
N SER A 137 -10.98 -16.28 37.30
CA SER A 137 -11.10 -17.46 38.16
C SER A 137 -11.89 -17.08 39.42
N THR A 138 -13.17 -17.34 39.42
CA THR A 138 -13.99 -17.31 40.67
C THR A 138 -13.78 -18.61 41.42
N LYS A 139 -13.06 -18.54 42.54
CA LYS A 139 -12.90 -19.61 43.51
C LYS A 139 -14.24 -19.87 44.23
N PRO A 140 -14.77 -21.11 44.27
CA PRO A 140 -15.93 -21.41 45.13
C PRO A 140 -15.50 -21.47 46.58
N THR A 141 -16.14 -20.68 47.43
CA THR A 141 -16.03 -20.78 48.90
C THR A 141 -16.85 -21.96 49.36
N GLN A 142 -16.20 -22.93 49.99
CA GLN A 142 -16.85 -24.04 50.65
C GLN A 142 -17.36 -23.56 52.01
N ALA A 143 -18.66 -23.65 52.27
CA ALA A 143 -19.26 -23.46 53.58
C ALA A 143 -19.25 -24.78 54.33
N THR A 144 -18.84 -24.69 55.58
CA THR A 144 -18.88 -25.78 56.63
C THR A 144 -20.26 -25.91 57.23
#